data_3e2617e37e58e1e388629b42663bc840
#
_entry.id   3e2617e37e58e1e388629b42663bc840
#
_cell.length_a   1.000
_cell.length_b   1.000
_cell.length_c   1.000
_cell.angle_alpha   90.00
_cell.angle_beta   90.00
_cell.angle_gamma   90.00
#
_symmetry.space_group_name_H-M   'P 1'
#
loop_
_entity.id
_entity.type
_entity.pdbx_description
1 polymer ?
#
loop_
_entity_poly.entity_id
_entity_poly.type
_entity_poly.pdbx_seq_one_letter_code
_entity_poly.pdbx_strand_id
1 'polypeptide(L)'
;MAIAIVGMLDEREEALRIIRDRIEQRGHKACLIDISVGSGAIVPTLEAEVSCRELAELAERSAGIAVGRGNAPTSVMAEGLKAKIRELYGCGELQGMIAITGMTGALISLPAMKELPFGVPKLLISGATGQPVHAAKFGDYFALRDITVMHTVVDTVGMNPLVRALALNGANAISGMVEGGPISLEGEKPSIAVTEFGYCDKGAHYIRQNLERDYETVSIHAMGVGDKAALDLAPQGVFKAFIDLVPGSFSEHLLGGNRDAGPDRLDVAATLSIPYIFCPGGFDMISCGPIERRDQNDPLWTSRRLAERKLYVQPPRVQARTSAEEMEQIALAAADRLNRYQHKARVKAVIPLRGFSSLSVEGGPLHDPDSDGVFSPALRSQLDPEIEVIEVDSDINSPVFASIVADALARAFREVEA
;
A
#
# COMPACT_ATOMS: atom_id res chain seq x y z
N MET A 1 -6.00 2.55 -28.27
CA MET A 1 -6.19 2.22 -26.84
C MET A 1 -7.64 2.47 -26.45
N ALA A 2 -8.20 1.71 -25.52
CA ALA A 2 -9.60 1.77 -25.12
C ALA A 2 -9.75 2.11 -23.63
N ILE A 3 -10.95 2.51 -23.21
CA ILE A 3 -11.36 2.58 -21.80
C ILE A 3 -12.17 1.31 -21.52
N ALA A 4 -11.73 0.50 -20.56
CA ALA A 4 -12.50 -0.66 -20.12
C ALA A 4 -13.71 -0.20 -19.28
N ILE A 5 -14.89 -0.68 -19.66
CA ILE A 5 -16.16 -0.44 -18.96
C ILE A 5 -16.58 -1.77 -18.33
N VAL A 6 -16.63 -1.84 -17.02
CA VAL A 6 -16.86 -3.09 -16.28
C VAL A 6 -18.17 -3.01 -15.52
N GLY A 7 -19.01 -4.02 -15.66
CA GLY A 7 -20.25 -4.13 -14.91
C GLY A 7 -21.02 -5.41 -15.20
N MET A 8 -22.08 -5.64 -14.43
CA MET A 8 -22.98 -6.76 -14.59
C MET A 8 -24.10 -6.39 -15.58
N LEU A 9 -24.07 -6.93 -16.78
CA LEU A 9 -25.11 -6.66 -17.80
C LEU A 9 -26.47 -7.16 -17.37
N ASP A 10 -26.54 -8.26 -16.65
CA ASP A 10 -27.79 -8.84 -16.13
C ASP A 10 -28.46 -8.00 -15.04
N GLU A 11 -27.83 -6.90 -14.59
CA GLU A 11 -28.38 -5.96 -13.59
C GLU A 11 -28.39 -4.50 -14.05
N ARG A 12 -27.42 -4.05 -14.85
CA ARG A 12 -27.12 -2.62 -15.10
C ARG A 12 -26.92 -2.27 -16.58
N GLU A 13 -27.50 -3.02 -17.49
CA GLU A 13 -27.30 -2.86 -18.94
C GLU A 13 -27.48 -1.40 -19.42
N GLU A 14 -28.55 -0.72 -18.99
CA GLU A 14 -28.81 0.65 -19.44
C GLU A 14 -27.76 1.66 -18.96
N ALA A 15 -27.29 1.51 -17.72
CA ALA A 15 -26.23 2.37 -17.19
C ALA A 15 -24.90 2.14 -17.93
N LEU A 16 -24.56 0.88 -18.22
CA LEU A 16 -23.38 0.51 -19.00
C LEU A 16 -23.45 1.02 -20.44
N ARG A 17 -24.63 0.97 -21.06
CA ARG A 17 -24.88 1.55 -22.39
C ARG A 17 -24.63 3.06 -22.38
N ILE A 18 -25.17 3.80 -21.39
CA ILE A 18 -24.96 5.24 -21.26
C ILE A 18 -23.48 5.58 -21.09
N ILE A 19 -22.76 4.82 -20.27
CA ILE A 19 -21.32 5.02 -20.08
C ILE A 19 -20.57 4.79 -21.40
N ARG A 20 -20.84 3.69 -22.10
CA ARG A 20 -20.23 3.38 -23.40
C ARG A 20 -20.49 4.47 -24.41
N ASP A 21 -21.77 4.80 -24.65
CA ASP A 21 -22.18 5.80 -25.64
C ASP A 21 -21.54 7.16 -25.37
N ARG A 22 -21.44 7.54 -24.10
CA ARG A 22 -20.83 8.83 -23.70
C ARG A 22 -19.31 8.84 -23.89
N ILE A 23 -18.61 7.76 -23.60
CA ILE A 23 -17.17 7.59 -23.84
C ILE A 23 -16.88 7.67 -25.36
N GLU A 24 -17.68 6.97 -26.17
CA GLU A 24 -17.55 6.99 -27.64
C GLU A 24 -17.88 8.39 -28.23
N GLN A 25 -18.92 9.08 -27.72
CA GLN A 25 -19.21 10.46 -28.11
C GLN A 25 -18.07 11.43 -27.84
N ARG A 26 -17.23 11.14 -26.85
CA ARG A 26 -16.02 11.92 -26.55
C ARG A 26 -14.81 11.52 -27.39
N GLY A 27 -14.97 10.57 -28.32
CA GLY A 27 -13.92 10.15 -29.25
C GLY A 27 -13.00 9.05 -28.72
N HIS A 28 -13.34 8.40 -27.61
CA HIS A 28 -12.57 7.27 -27.09
C HIS A 28 -13.17 5.94 -27.56
N LYS A 29 -12.30 4.93 -27.73
CA LYS A 29 -12.74 3.55 -27.93
C LYS A 29 -13.18 2.99 -26.56
N ALA A 30 -14.37 2.38 -26.52
CA ALA A 30 -14.85 1.63 -25.37
C ALA A 30 -14.57 0.15 -25.52
N CYS A 31 -14.34 -0.54 -24.40
CA CYS A 31 -14.26 -1.99 -24.30
C CYS A 31 -15.16 -2.42 -23.15
N LEU A 32 -16.36 -2.89 -23.45
CA LEU A 32 -17.32 -3.36 -22.45
C LEU A 32 -16.96 -4.78 -22.00
N ILE A 33 -16.82 -4.97 -20.71
CA ILE A 33 -16.48 -6.24 -20.08
C ILE A 33 -17.61 -6.64 -19.14
N ASP A 34 -18.28 -7.72 -19.45
CA ASP A 34 -19.37 -8.26 -18.64
C ASP A 34 -18.82 -9.15 -17.51
N ILE A 35 -19.16 -8.77 -16.28
CA ILE A 35 -18.80 -9.53 -15.07
C ILE A 35 -20.01 -10.17 -14.39
N SER A 36 -21.10 -10.41 -15.15
CA SER A 36 -22.31 -11.04 -14.63
C SER A 36 -22.03 -12.41 -14.03
N VAL A 37 -22.60 -12.68 -12.84
CA VAL A 37 -22.50 -13.95 -12.13
C VAL A 37 -23.85 -14.70 -12.13
N GLY A 38 -24.83 -14.20 -12.89
CA GLY A 38 -26.16 -14.80 -13.01
C GLY A 38 -27.07 -14.48 -11.84
N SER A 39 -26.80 -13.40 -11.11
CA SER A 39 -27.64 -12.90 -10.01
C SER A 39 -28.72 -11.93 -10.46
N GLY A 40 -28.57 -11.36 -11.67
CA GLY A 40 -29.47 -10.35 -12.20
C GLY A 40 -30.76 -10.90 -12.81
N ALA A 41 -31.73 -10.01 -13.00
CA ALA A 41 -33.06 -10.34 -13.54
C ALA A 41 -33.19 -9.98 -15.03
N ILE A 42 -32.17 -9.33 -15.63
CA ILE A 42 -32.21 -8.86 -17.01
C ILE A 42 -31.58 -9.92 -17.91
N VAL A 43 -32.22 -10.19 -19.06
CA VAL A 43 -31.56 -10.89 -20.17
C VAL A 43 -30.90 -9.82 -21.02
N PRO A 44 -29.55 -9.72 -21.04
CA PRO A 44 -28.86 -8.65 -21.72
C PRO A 44 -29.12 -8.65 -23.22
N THR A 45 -29.32 -7.46 -23.79
CA THR A 45 -29.40 -7.22 -25.24
C THR A 45 -28.12 -6.54 -25.75
N LEU A 46 -27.35 -5.98 -24.88
CA LEU A 46 -26.06 -5.36 -25.17
C LEU A 46 -24.96 -6.42 -25.22
N GLU A 47 -24.24 -6.47 -26.32
CA GLU A 47 -23.09 -7.36 -26.45
C GLU A 47 -21.84 -6.71 -25.83
N ALA A 48 -21.11 -7.48 -25.01
CA ALA A 48 -19.82 -7.10 -24.44
C ALA A 48 -18.69 -7.58 -25.37
N GLU A 49 -17.64 -6.78 -25.51
CA GLU A 49 -16.39 -7.19 -26.19
C GLU A 49 -15.69 -8.32 -25.45
N VAL A 50 -15.89 -8.40 -24.12
CA VAL A 50 -15.41 -9.50 -23.28
C VAL A 50 -16.56 -10.03 -22.45
N SER A 51 -16.97 -11.27 -22.71
CA SER A 51 -18.09 -11.91 -22.01
C SER A 51 -17.68 -12.48 -20.67
N CYS A 52 -18.65 -12.63 -19.74
CA CYS A 52 -18.45 -13.30 -18.46
C CYS A 52 -17.95 -14.75 -18.63
N ARG A 53 -18.34 -15.43 -19.71
CA ARG A 53 -17.83 -16.76 -20.06
C ARG A 53 -16.34 -16.74 -20.39
N GLU A 54 -15.90 -15.79 -21.19
CA GLU A 54 -14.48 -15.63 -21.53
C GLU A 54 -13.64 -15.36 -20.28
N LEU A 55 -14.13 -14.51 -19.34
CA LEU A 55 -13.46 -14.29 -18.07
C LEU A 55 -13.33 -15.56 -17.23
N ALA A 56 -14.39 -16.38 -17.18
CA ALA A 56 -14.35 -17.65 -16.46
C ALA A 56 -13.30 -18.61 -17.08
N GLU A 57 -13.25 -18.72 -18.42
CA GLU A 57 -12.26 -19.51 -19.15
C GLU A 57 -10.82 -18.98 -18.94
N LEU A 58 -10.66 -17.66 -18.83
CA LEU A 58 -9.36 -17.04 -18.50
C LEU A 58 -8.91 -17.39 -17.09
N ALA A 59 -9.84 -17.40 -16.11
CA ALA A 59 -9.53 -17.79 -14.74
C ALA A 59 -9.07 -19.26 -14.66
N GLU A 60 -9.69 -20.15 -15.38
CA GLU A 60 -9.23 -21.55 -15.46
C GLU A 60 -7.79 -21.67 -15.98
N ARG A 61 -7.48 -20.95 -17.05
CA ARG A 61 -6.15 -20.98 -17.67
C ARG A 61 -5.06 -20.30 -16.82
N SER A 62 -5.39 -19.18 -16.16
CA SER A 62 -4.40 -18.36 -15.46
C SER A 62 -4.18 -18.76 -14.00
N ALA A 63 -5.21 -19.26 -13.31
CA ALA A 63 -5.19 -19.58 -11.90
C ALA A 63 -5.45 -21.06 -11.58
N GLY A 64 -5.72 -21.91 -12.62
CA GLY A 64 -6.01 -23.32 -12.42
C GLY A 64 -7.31 -23.60 -11.67
N ILE A 65 -8.24 -22.63 -11.63
CA ILE A 65 -9.50 -22.73 -10.90
C ILE A 65 -10.54 -23.39 -11.81
N ALA A 66 -10.92 -24.64 -11.52
CA ALA A 66 -11.96 -25.33 -12.30
C ALA A 66 -13.32 -24.62 -12.16
N VAL A 67 -13.91 -24.23 -13.29
CA VAL A 67 -15.25 -23.65 -13.34
C VAL A 67 -16.26 -24.77 -13.60
N GLY A 68 -17.17 -24.99 -12.65
CA GLY A 68 -18.27 -25.92 -12.81
C GLY A 68 -19.29 -25.45 -13.87
N ARG A 69 -20.18 -26.36 -14.30
CA ARG A 69 -21.33 -25.97 -15.15
C ARG A 69 -22.29 -25.12 -14.31
N GLY A 70 -22.40 -23.83 -14.62
CA GLY A 70 -23.28 -22.88 -13.93
C GLY A 70 -22.65 -21.50 -13.84
N ASN A 71 -23.21 -20.65 -12.97
CA ASN A 71 -22.69 -19.30 -12.72
C ASN A 71 -21.31 -19.37 -12.05
N ALA A 72 -20.34 -18.63 -12.58
CA ALA A 72 -19.01 -18.61 -12.00
C ALA A 72 -19.01 -17.91 -10.62
N PRO A 73 -18.31 -18.44 -9.61
CA PRO A 73 -18.16 -17.76 -8.34
C PRO A 73 -17.50 -16.38 -8.48
N THR A 74 -17.81 -15.45 -7.58
CA THR A 74 -17.24 -14.10 -7.56
C THR A 74 -15.69 -14.11 -7.62
N SER A 75 -15.04 -15.06 -6.94
CA SER A 75 -13.58 -15.20 -6.94
C SER A 75 -13.03 -15.59 -8.32
N VAL A 76 -13.72 -16.48 -9.04
CA VAL A 76 -13.34 -16.87 -10.42
C VAL A 76 -13.44 -15.68 -11.35
N MET A 77 -14.56 -14.94 -11.28
CA MET A 77 -14.75 -13.74 -12.10
C MET A 77 -13.70 -12.66 -11.80
N ALA A 78 -13.31 -12.50 -10.54
CA ALA A 78 -12.24 -11.57 -10.15
C ALA A 78 -10.89 -11.97 -10.78
N GLU A 79 -10.51 -13.26 -10.72
CA GLU A 79 -9.27 -13.72 -11.33
C GLU A 79 -9.28 -13.61 -12.87
N GLY A 80 -10.41 -13.93 -13.51
CA GLY A 80 -10.56 -13.74 -14.95
C GLY A 80 -10.45 -12.28 -15.39
N LEU A 81 -11.10 -11.38 -14.66
CA LEU A 81 -11.01 -9.94 -14.93
C LEU A 81 -9.58 -9.41 -14.71
N LYS A 82 -8.91 -9.82 -13.63
CA LYS A 82 -7.50 -9.48 -13.40
C LYS A 82 -6.62 -9.90 -14.58
N ALA A 83 -6.75 -11.14 -15.02
CA ALA A 83 -5.99 -11.67 -16.15
C ALA A 83 -6.26 -10.86 -17.44
N LYS A 84 -7.53 -10.52 -17.71
CA LYS A 84 -7.91 -9.74 -18.89
C LYS A 84 -7.40 -8.30 -18.84
N ILE A 85 -7.52 -7.62 -17.71
CA ILE A 85 -7.02 -6.25 -17.55
C ILE A 85 -5.50 -6.21 -17.71
N ARG A 86 -4.78 -7.19 -17.14
CA ARG A 86 -3.32 -7.31 -17.30
C ARG A 86 -2.92 -7.55 -18.76
N GLU A 87 -3.66 -8.41 -19.47
CA GLU A 87 -3.46 -8.66 -20.90
C GLU A 87 -3.64 -7.38 -21.72
N LEU A 88 -4.81 -6.70 -21.58
CA LEU A 88 -5.13 -5.49 -22.35
C LEU A 88 -4.15 -4.35 -22.07
N TYR A 89 -3.74 -4.18 -20.80
CA TYR A 89 -2.76 -3.16 -20.44
C TYR A 89 -1.37 -3.51 -20.97
N GLY A 90 -0.92 -4.76 -20.83
CA GLY A 90 0.38 -5.23 -21.30
C GLY A 90 0.55 -5.14 -22.82
N CYS A 91 -0.54 -5.32 -23.58
CA CYS A 91 -0.55 -5.12 -25.03
C CYS A 91 -0.69 -3.64 -25.46
N GLY A 92 -0.78 -2.69 -24.53
CA GLY A 92 -0.96 -1.28 -24.82
C GLY A 92 -2.35 -0.93 -25.38
N GLU A 93 -3.34 -1.78 -25.15
CA GLU A 93 -4.71 -1.58 -25.66
C GLU A 93 -5.61 -0.81 -24.69
N LEU A 94 -5.17 -0.62 -23.42
CA LEU A 94 -5.95 0.00 -22.34
C LEU A 94 -5.35 1.34 -21.89
N GLN A 95 -6.21 2.36 -21.70
CA GLN A 95 -5.85 3.69 -21.18
C GLN A 95 -6.46 4.00 -19.82
N GLY A 96 -7.49 3.27 -19.41
CA GLY A 96 -8.20 3.49 -18.15
C GLY A 96 -9.31 2.48 -17.95
N MET A 97 -9.82 2.41 -16.74
CA MET A 97 -10.88 1.49 -16.35
C MET A 97 -11.95 2.20 -15.52
N ILE A 98 -13.22 2.02 -15.91
CA ILE A 98 -14.39 2.45 -15.15
C ILE A 98 -15.25 1.24 -14.82
N ALA A 99 -15.75 1.17 -13.59
CA ALA A 99 -16.73 0.15 -13.18
C ALA A 99 -17.96 0.80 -12.53
N ILE A 100 -19.16 0.32 -12.86
CA ILE A 100 -20.40 0.66 -12.16
C ILE A 100 -20.98 -0.60 -11.53
N THR A 101 -21.02 -0.65 -10.17
CA THR A 101 -21.23 -1.91 -9.48
C THR A 101 -21.93 -1.75 -8.13
N GLY A 102 -22.60 -2.82 -7.71
CA GLY A 102 -22.94 -3.10 -6.32
C GLY A 102 -21.79 -3.81 -5.59
N MET A 103 -22.10 -4.50 -4.49
CA MET A 103 -21.11 -5.19 -3.64
C MET A 103 -20.34 -6.26 -4.41
N THR A 104 -21.04 -7.19 -5.06
CA THR A 104 -20.42 -8.31 -5.80
C THR A 104 -19.50 -7.81 -6.91
N GLY A 105 -19.98 -6.84 -7.71
CA GLY A 105 -19.16 -6.28 -8.77
C GLY A 105 -17.96 -5.48 -8.25
N ALA A 106 -18.04 -4.81 -7.09
CA ALA A 106 -16.90 -4.15 -6.47
C ALA A 106 -15.82 -5.16 -6.04
N LEU A 107 -16.24 -6.34 -5.49
CA LEU A 107 -15.32 -7.43 -5.14
C LEU A 107 -14.62 -8.04 -6.35
N ILE A 108 -15.23 -7.96 -7.53
CA ILE A 108 -14.63 -8.42 -8.80
C ILE A 108 -13.73 -7.33 -9.42
N SER A 109 -14.18 -6.07 -9.39
CA SER A 109 -13.51 -4.97 -10.11
C SER A 109 -12.27 -4.43 -9.39
N LEU A 110 -12.29 -4.31 -8.07
CA LEU A 110 -11.17 -3.74 -7.30
C LEU A 110 -9.87 -4.53 -7.44
N PRO A 111 -9.86 -5.89 -7.38
CA PRO A 111 -8.66 -6.68 -7.68
C PRO A 111 -8.08 -6.40 -9.07
N ALA A 112 -8.94 -6.22 -10.08
CA ALA A 112 -8.50 -5.90 -11.44
C ALA A 112 -7.99 -4.46 -11.57
N MET A 113 -8.59 -3.48 -10.90
CA MET A 113 -8.07 -2.11 -10.83
C MET A 113 -6.69 -2.07 -10.19
N LYS A 114 -6.40 -2.97 -9.26
CA LYS A 114 -5.08 -3.09 -8.63
C LYS A 114 -3.99 -3.52 -9.63
N GLU A 115 -4.32 -4.24 -10.70
CA GLU A 115 -3.35 -4.64 -11.73
C GLU A 115 -2.85 -3.45 -12.58
N LEU A 116 -3.59 -2.34 -12.59
CA LEU A 116 -3.20 -1.14 -13.33
C LEU A 116 -2.19 -0.32 -12.51
N PRO A 117 -1.07 0.13 -13.10
CA PRO A 117 -0.08 0.95 -12.41
C PRO A 117 -0.65 2.25 -11.85
N PHE A 118 0.10 2.88 -10.96
CA PHE A 118 -0.18 4.24 -10.50
C PHE A 118 -0.20 5.20 -11.70
N GLY A 119 -1.12 6.18 -11.68
CA GLY A 119 -1.29 7.16 -12.77
C GLY A 119 -2.20 6.71 -13.91
N VAL A 120 -2.48 5.41 -14.08
CA VAL A 120 -3.50 4.96 -15.05
C VAL A 120 -4.89 5.24 -14.49
N PRO A 121 -5.80 5.95 -15.21
CA PRO A 121 -7.13 6.29 -14.73
C PRO A 121 -7.98 5.10 -14.29
N LYS A 122 -8.46 5.13 -13.04
CA LYS A 122 -9.31 4.10 -12.41
C LYS A 122 -10.48 4.78 -11.71
N LEU A 123 -11.71 4.46 -12.12
CA LEU A 123 -12.93 5.01 -11.53
C LEU A 123 -13.90 3.91 -11.14
N LEU A 124 -14.27 3.86 -9.87
CA LEU A 124 -15.30 2.95 -9.35
C LEU A 124 -16.55 3.75 -8.96
N ILE A 125 -17.68 3.47 -9.59
CA ILE A 125 -19.01 3.98 -9.23
C ILE A 125 -19.68 2.92 -8.37
N SER A 126 -19.76 3.12 -7.06
CA SER A 126 -20.33 2.11 -6.14
C SER A 126 -20.75 2.73 -4.81
N GLY A 127 -21.90 2.28 -4.29
CA GLY A 127 -22.33 2.54 -2.91
C GLY A 127 -21.79 1.55 -1.90
N ALA A 128 -21.21 0.44 -2.35
CA ALA A 128 -20.70 -0.62 -1.48
C ALA A 128 -19.50 -0.17 -0.62
N THR A 129 -18.66 0.71 -1.15
CA THR A 129 -17.45 1.20 -0.50
C THR A 129 -17.70 2.08 0.73
N GLY A 130 -18.89 2.68 0.81
CA GLY A 130 -19.31 3.50 1.95
C GLY A 130 -19.92 2.70 3.11
N GLN A 131 -20.04 1.37 3.01
CA GLN A 131 -20.63 0.54 4.05
C GLN A 131 -19.61 0.20 5.14
N PRO A 132 -19.81 0.61 6.41
CA PRO A 132 -18.82 0.44 7.48
C PRO A 132 -18.39 -1.01 7.70
N VAL A 133 -19.31 -1.97 7.55
CA VAL A 133 -19.03 -3.40 7.73
C VAL A 133 -18.02 -3.96 6.72
N HIS A 134 -17.85 -3.29 5.59
CA HIS A 134 -16.95 -3.71 4.52
C HIS A 134 -15.75 -2.78 4.34
N ALA A 135 -15.66 -1.69 5.13
CA ALA A 135 -14.61 -0.67 5.00
C ALA A 135 -13.19 -1.26 5.08
N ALA A 136 -12.95 -2.20 6.00
CA ALA A 136 -11.65 -2.85 6.13
C ALA A 136 -11.27 -3.65 4.87
N LYS A 137 -12.24 -4.36 4.26
CA LYS A 137 -12.02 -5.18 3.06
C LYS A 137 -11.68 -4.34 1.82
N PHE A 138 -12.31 -3.16 1.67
CA PHE A 138 -12.05 -2.26 0.56
C PHE A 138 -10.88 -1.32 0.83
N GLY A 139 -10.59 -1.05 2.11
CA GLY A 139 -9.53 -0.15 2.55
C GLY A 139 -8.15 -0.49 1.96
N ASP A 140 -7.80 -1.77 1.86
CA ASP A 140 -6.54 -2.22 1.29
C ASP A 140 -6.37 -1.80 -0.17
N TYR A 141 -7.44 -1.82 -1.00
CA TYR A 141 -7.34 -1.39 -2.40
C TYR A 141 -7.12 0.11 -2.52
N PHE A 142 -7.84 0.91 -1.73
CA PHE A 142 -7.70 2.37 -1.73
C PHE A 142 -6.39 2.84 -1.10
N ALA A 143 -5.81 2.02 -0.25
CA ALA A 143 -4.50 2.24 0.32
C ALA A 143 -3.36 2.01 -0.67
N LEU A 144 -3.55 1.09 -1.64
CA LEU A 144 -2.50 0.61 -2.54
C LEU A 144 -2.57 1.23 -3.94
N ARG A 145 -3.70 1.84 -4.30
CA ARG A 145 -3.94 2.38 -5.65
C ARG A 145 -4.69 3.72 -5.60
N ASP A 146 -4.36 4.56 -6.56
CA ASP A 146 -5.00 5.83 -6.89
C ASP A 146 -6.38 5.64 -7.54
N ILE A 147 -7.29 4.91 -6.85
CA ILE A 147 -8.64 4.64 -7.33
C ILE A 147 -9.57 5.81 -6.97
N THR A 148 -10.17 6.42 -7.97
CA THR A 148 -11.24 7.40 -7.75
C THR A 148 -12.54 6.67 -7.45
N VAL A 149 -13.23 7.05 -6.37
CA VAL A 149 -14.54 6.48 -5.99
C VAL A 149 -15.63 7.54 -6.15
N MET A 150 -16.61 7.23 -6.98
CA MET A 150 -17.85 7.97 -7.06
C MET A 150 -18.93 7.23 -6.26
N HIS A 151 -19.19 7.71 -5.04
CA HIS A 151 -20.23 7.12 -4.19
C HIS A 151 -21.62 7.36 -4.77
N THR A 152 -22.44 6.32 -4.86
CA THR A 152 -23.71 6.38 -5.59
C THR A 152 -24.87 6.94 -4.80
N VAL A 153 -24.80 6.94 -3.47
CA VAL A 153 -25.88 7.35 -2.54
C VAL A 153 -27.13 6.46 -2.66
N VAL A 154 -27.46 6.03 -3.89
CA VAL A 154 -28.58 5.12 -4.20
C VAL A 154 -28.07 3.83 -4.85
N ASP A 155 -28.91 2.81 -4.88
CA ASP A 155 -28.59 1.61 -5.66
C ASP A 155 -28.60 1.94 -7.16
N THR A 156 -27.72 1.28 -7.90
CA THR A 156 -27.53 1.47 -9.34
C THR A 156 -28.26 0.43 -10.19
N VAL A 157 -29.10 -0.40 -9.58
CA VAL A 157 -29.99 -1.32 -10.29
C VAL A 157 -31.20 -0.55 -10.84
N GLY A 158 -31.54 -0.83 -12.10
CA GLY A 158 -32.60 -0.12 -12.82
C GLY A 158 -32.18 1.30 -13.26
N MET A 159 -33.00 1.90 -14.14
CA MET A 159 -32.72 3.23 -14.68
C MET A 159 -33.64 4.28 -14.08
N ASN A 160 -33.05 5.34 -13.57
CA ASN A 160 -33.73 6.52 -13.06
C ASN A 160 -32.83 7.76 -13.25
N PRO A 161 -33.34 9.00 -13.02
CA PRO A 161 -32.53 10.20 -13.23
C PRO A 161 -31.26 10.28 -12.45
N LEU A 162 -31.17 9.70 -11.23
CA LEU A 162 -29.95 9.69 -10.40
C LEU A 162 -28.91 8.74 -10.98
N VAL A 163 -29.29 7.51 -11.34
CA VAL A 163 -28.40 6.53 -11.98
C VAL A 163 -27.91 7.05 -13.33
N ARG A 164 -28.76 7.70 -14.13
CA ARG A 164 -28.38 8.35 -15.38
C ARG A 164 -27.32 9.43 -15.15
N ALA A 165 -27.50 10.27 -14.14
CA ALA A 165 -26.56 11.33 -13.80
C ALA A 165 -25.22 10.74 -13.35
N LEU A 166 -25.21 9.69 -12.53
CA LEU A 166 -24.00 8.99 -12.11
C LEU A 166 -23.25 8.36 -13.31
N ALA A 167 -23.96 7.69 -14.21
CA ALA A 167 -23.36 7.08 -15.41
C ALA A 167 -22.72 8.13 -16.32
N LEU A 168 -23.41 9.25 -16.59
CA LEU A 168 -22.89 10.36 -17.40
C LEU A 168 -21.69 11.05 -16.73
N ASN A 169 -21.77 11.32 -15.43
CA ASN A 169 -20.68 11.95 -14.69
C ASN A 169 -19.45 11.04 -14.63
N GLY A 170 -19.64 9.73 -14.41
CA GLY A 170 -18.56 8.77 -14.42
C GLY A 170 -17.88 8.66 -15.78
N ALA A 171 -18.67 8.58 -16.86
CA ALA A 171 -18.13 8.56 -18.22
C ALA A 171 -17.36 9.83 -18.56
N ASN A 172 -17.88 11.02 -18.18
CA ASN A 172 -17.17 12.28 -18.37
C ASN A 172 -15.86 12.34 -17.55
N ALA A 173 -15.88 11.86 -16.30
CA ALA A 173 -14.73 11.89 -15.42
C ALA A 173 -13.60 11.00 -15.97
N ILE A 174 -13.88 9.72 -16.28
CA ILE A 174 -12.86 8.81 -16.81
C ILE A 174 -12.31 9.27 -18.16
N SER A 175 -13.17 9.78 -19.06
CA SER A 175 -12.73 10.34 -20.33
C SER A 175 -11.81 11.54 -20.14
N GLY A 176 -12.17 12.48 -19.25
CA GLY A 176 -11.32 13.64 -18.94
C GLY A 176 -9.96 13.26 -18.32
N MET A 177 -9.93 12.25 -17.47
CA MET A 177 -8.69 11.71 -16.92
C MET A 177 -7.79 11.11 -18.03
N VAL A 178 -8.38 10.38 -18.98
CA VAL A 178 -7.66 9.79 -20.12
C VAL A 178 -7.20 10.88 -21.11
N GLU A 179 -7.99 11.91 -21.33
CA GLU A 179 -7.66 13.05 -22.21
C GLU A 179 -6.45 13.84 -21.70
N GLY A 180 -6.20 13.82 -20.39
CA GLY A 180 -4.99 14.38 -19.78
C GLY A 180 -3.70 13.69 -20.25
N GLY A 181 -3.81 12.53 -20.88
CA GLY A 181 -2.69 11.73 -21.35
C GLY A 181 -1.97 10.96 -20.23
N PRO A 182 -0.96 10.17 -20.60
CA PRO A 182 -0.16 9.43 -19.63
C PRO A 182 0.57 10.39 -18.70
N ILE A 183 0.45 10.15 -17.40
CA ILE A 183 1.18 10.91 -16.38
C ILE A 183 2.54 10.25 -16.22
N SER A 184 3.61 11.01 -16.47
CA SER A 184 4.97 10.59 -16.14
C SER A 184 5.14 10.60 -14.63
N LEU A 185 5.65 9.50 -14.07
CA LEU A 185 6.10 9.41 -12.68
C LEU A 185 7.59 9.78 -12.56
N GLU A 186 8.25 10.09 -13.66
CA GLU A 186 9.62 10.59 -13.68
C GLU A 186 9.58 12.09 -13.40
N GLY A 187 10.16 12.48 -12.26
CA GLY A 187 10.39 13.87 -11.88
C GLY A 187 11.64 14.45 -12.56
N GLU A 188 11.95 15.71 -12.27
CA GLU A 188 13.20 16.34 -12.72
C GLU A 188 14.44 15.73 -12.06
N LYS A 189 14.27 15.13 -10.88
CA LYS A 189 15.31 14.46 -10.09
C LYS A 189 14.90 13.03 -9.76
N PRO A 190 15.87 12.15 -9.46
CA PRO A 190 15.56 10.81 -8.99
C PRO A 190 14.73 10.82 -7.70
N SER A 191 13.67 10.01 -7.63
CA SER A 191 12.80 9.91 -6.47
C SER A 191 13.36 8.95 -5.42
N ILE A 192 13.36 9.38 -4.15
CA ILE A 192 13.78 8.60 -2.97
C ILE A 192 12.55 8.43 -2.05
N ALA A 193 12.19 7.18 -1.73
CA ALA A 193 11.17 6.92 -0.72
C ALA A 193 11.74 7.16 0.69
N VAL A 194 10.98 7.82 1.56
CA VAL A 194 11.31 8.01 2.97
C VAL A 194 10.11 7.63 3.82
N THR A 195 10.24 6.59 4.65
CA THR A 195 9.19 6.24 5.60
C THR A 195 9.20 7.17 6.81
N GLU A 196 8.02 7.62 7.22
CA GLU A 196 7.90 8.56 8.34
C GLU A 196 6.58 8.39 9.12
N PHE A 197 6.58 8.82 10.38
CA PHE A 197 5.38 8.99 11.18
C PHE A 197 5.64 9.99 12.32
N GLY A 198 4.58 10.55 12.92
CA GLY A 198 4.60 11.74 13.80
C GLY A 198 5.68 11.80 14.88
N TYR A 199 6.14 10.67 15.42
CA TYR A 199 7.20 10.65 16.43
C TYR A 199 8.63 10.66 15.84
N CYS A 200 8.76 10.60 14.50
CA CYS A 200 10.02 10.70 13.76
C CYS A 200 10.00 11.81 12.68
N ASP A 201 8.97 12.65 12.66
CA ASP A 201 8.75 13.68 11.61
C ASP A 201 9.91 14.68 11.49
N LYS A 202 10.56 15.05 12.61
CA LYS A 202 11.70 15.97 12.57
C LYS A 202 12.89 15.33 11.84
N GLY A 203 13.17 14.05 12.11
CA GLY A 203 14.22 13.31 11.42
C GLY A 203 13.96 13.23 9.91
N ALA A 204 12.73 12.86 9.52
CA ALA A 204 12.32 12.85 8.14
C ALA A 204 12.43 14.22 7.47
N HIS A 205 12.04 15.29 8.17
CA HIS A 205 12.19 16.67 7.68
C HIS A 205 13.65 17.03 7.38
N TYR A 206 14.57 16.75 8.31
CA TYR A 206 16.00 17.04 8.10
C TYR A 206 16.61 16.16 7.00
N ILE A 207 16.18 14.91 6.86
CA ILE A 207 16.59 14.04 5.75
C ILE A 207 16.16 14.67 4.42
N ARG A 208 14.89 15.10 4.30
CA ARG A 208 14.40 15.78 3.09
C ARG A 208 15.22 17.02 2.76
N GLN A 209 15.52 17.87 3.74
CA GLN A 209 16.37 19.05 3.55
C GLN A 209 17.77 18.71 3.04
N ASN A 210 18.38 17.65 3.54
CA ASN A 210 19.70 17.21 3.09
C ASN A 210 19.70 16.65 1.66
N LEU A 211 18.54 16.14 1.20
CA LEU A 211 18.40 15.49 -0.11
C LEU A 211 17.80 16.41 -1.20
N GLU A 212 17.13 17.51 -0.84
CA GLU A 212 16.32 18.32 -1.76
C GLU A 212 17.09 18.89 -2.95
N ARG A 213 18.42 19.06 -2.83
CA ARG A 213 19.25 19.56 -3.92
C ARG A 213 19.34 18.56 -5.08
N ASP A 214 19.50 17.28 -4.78
CA ASP A 214 19.87 16.25 -5.75
C ASP A 214 18.74 15.24 -6.01
N TYR A 215 17.73 15.18 -5.14
CA TYR A 215 16.65 14.20 -5.18
C TYR A 215 15.27 14.82 -4.91
N GLU A 216 14.24 14.15 -5.42
CA GLU A 216 12.86 14.32 -4.98
C GLU A 216 12.53 13.26 -3.92
N THR A 217 11.99 13.68 -2.77
CA THR A 217 11.64 12.75 -1.71
C THR A 217 10.14 12.47 -1.68
N VAL A 218 9.78 11.19 -1.67
CA VAL A 218 8.41 10.72 -1.55
C VAL A 218 8.18 10.22 -0.12
N SER A 219 7.37 10.94 0.64
CA SER A 219 7.03 10.60 2.01
C SER A 219 6.04 9.43 2.05
N ILE A 220 6.41 8.37 2.77
CA ILE A 220 5.59 7.17 2.98
C ILE A 220 5.15 7.14 4.44
N HIS A 221 3.84 7.21 4.69
CA HIS A 221 3.33 7.19 6.06
C HIS A 221 3.39 5.79 6.68
N ALA A 222 4.32 5.57 7.61
CA ALA A 222 4.62 4.28 8.24
C ALA A 222 3.59 3.88 9.31
N MET A 223 2.35 3.61 8.90
CA MET A 223 1.21 3.24 9.73
C MET A 223 0.52 1.94 9.26
N GLY A 224 1.30 1.00 8.74
CA GLY A 224 0.80 -0.26 8.20
C GLY A 224 0.33 -0.12 6.75
N VAL A 225 -0.63 0.76 6.49
CA VAL A 225 -1.23 0.99 5.16
C VAL A 225 -0.24 1.62 4.19
N GLY A 226 0.43 2.69 4.58
CA GLY A 226 1.45 3.35 3.75
C GLY A 226 2.65 2.44 3.46
N ASP A 227 3.02 1.61 4.43
CA ASP A 227 4.05 0.59 4.24
C ASP A 227 3.69 -0.37 3.10
N LYS A 228 2.46 -0.89 3.10
CA LYS A 228 1.95 -1.74 2.00
C LYS A 228 1.97 -1.01 0.66
N ALA A 229 1.63 0.28 0.64
CA ALA A 229 1.68 1.08 -0.58
C ALA A 229 3.11 1.23 -1.12
N ALA A 230 4.09 1.47 -0.24
CA ALA A 230 5.50 1.52 -0.63
C ALA A 230 5.98 0.21 -1.25
N LEU A 231 5.58 -0.93 -0.63
CA LEU A 231 5.89 -2.27 -1.11
C LEU A 231 5.34 -2.54 -2.51
N ASP A 232 4.19 -1.97 -2.82
CA ASP A 232 3.52 -2.12 -4.12
C ASP A 232 4.06 -1.15 -5.19
N LEU A 233 4.45 0.07 -4.80
CA LEU A 233 5.03 1.06 -5.72
C LEU A 233 6.49 0.77 -6.09
N ALA A 234 7.26 0.24 -5.17
CA ALA A 234 8.69 0.03 -5.36
C ALA A 234 9.03 -0.86 -6.58
N PRO A 235 8.33 -2.02 -6.83
CA PRO A 235 8.55 -2.81 -8.04
C PRO A 235 8.19 -2.10 -9.35
N GLN A 236 7.41 -1.02 -9.30
CA GLN A 236 7.06 -0.22 -10.48
C GLN A 236 8.19 0.74 -10.91
N GLY A 237 9.34 0.73 -10.21
CA GLY A 237 10.51 1.53 -10.54
C GLY A 237 10.40 3.01 -10.19
N VAL A 238 9.40 3.39 -9.39
CA VAL A 238 9.15 4.78 -8.96
C VAL A 238 10.30 5.32 -8.14
N PHE A 239 10.96 4.47 -7.34
CA PHE A 239 12.03 4.87 -6.42
C PHE A 239 13.40 4.40 -6.91
N LYS A 240 14.40 5.27 -6.84
CA LYS A 240 15.81 4.95 -7.10
C LYS A 240 16.56 4.52 -5.84
N ALA A 241 16.03 4.82 -4.66
CA ALA A 241 16.50 4.34 -3.37
C ALA A 241 15.39 4.41 -2.32
N PHE A 242 15.59 3.75 -1.20
CA PHE A 242 14.62 3.68 -0.10
C PHE A 242 15.32 4.00 1.23
N ILE A 243 14.87 5.02 1.93
CA ILE A 243 15.25 5.33 3.30
C ILE A 243 14.12 4.86 4.21
N ASP A 244 14.31 3.73 4.85
CA ASP A 244 13.38 3.19 5.83
C ASP A 244 13.71 3.76 7.22
N LEU A 245 13.34 5.04 7.41
CA LEU A 245 13.53 5.73 8.69
C LEU A 245 12.68 5.10 9.78
N VAL A 246 11.47 4.65 9.41
CA VAL A 246 10.48 4.11 10.35
C VAL A 246 9.94 2.76 9.85
N PRO A 247 10.66 1.66 10.06
CA PRO A 247 10.15 0.32 9.82
C PRO A 247 9.23 -0.19 10.94
N GLY A 248 8.69 0.68 11.78
CA GLY A 248 7.94 0.32 12.98
C GLY A 248 6.78 -0.65 12.77
N SER A 249 6.17 -0.67 11.58
CA SER A 249 5.14 -1.66 11.23
C SER A 249 5.66 -3.10 11.15
N PHE A 250 6.96 -3.30 10.97
CA PHE A 250 7.61 -4.61 11.08
C PHE A 250 7.61 -5.12 12.54
N SER A 251 8.02 -4.28 13.50
CA SER A 251 7.95 -4.65 14.91
C SER A 251 6.52 -4.84 15.39
N GLU A 252 5.58 -4.06 14.88
CA GLU A 252 4.15 -4.23 15.17
C GLU A 252 3.62 -5.58 14.69
N HIS A 253 4.06 -6.07 13.52
CA HIS A 253 3.72 -7.42 13.05
C HIS A 253 4.25 -8.49 14.01
N LEU A 254 5.51 -8.40 14.42
CA LEU A 254 6.12 -9.37 15.35
C LEU A 254 5.47 -9.35 16.74
N LEU A 255 5.03 -8.18 17.18
CA LEU A 255 4.54 -7.97 18.52
C LEU A 255 3.00 -7.92 18.61
N GLY A 256 2.28 -7.89 17.50
CA GLY A 256 0.82 -7.85 17.43
C GLY A 256 0.22 -6.46 17.65
N GLY A 257 0.97 -5.40 17.38
CA GLY A 257 0.49 -4.02 17.52
C GLY A 257 -0.43 -3.57 16.39
N ASN A 258 -1.01 -2.37 16.54
CA ASN A 258 -2.08 -1.87 15.64
C ASN A 258 -1.58 -1.42 14.24
N ARG A 259 -0.27 -1.22 14.05
CA ARG A 259 0.31 -0.73 12.79
C ARG A 259 0.94 -1.85 11.97
N ASP A 260 0.46 -3.07 12.13
CA ASP A 260 0.94 -4.24 11.41
C ASP A 260 0.80 -4.06 9.89
N ALA A 261 1.90 -4.18 9.15
CA ALA A 261 1.94 -4.16 7.69
C ALA A 261 2.04 -5.56 7.06
N GLY A 262 1.98 -6.60 7.87
CA GLY A 262 2.12 -7.99 7.43
C GLY A 262 3.57 -8.51 7.49
N PRO A 263 3.76 -9.79 7.16
CA PRO A 263 5.03 -10.49 7.34
C PRO A 263 6.16 -10.02 6.42
N ASP A 264 5.83 -9.38 5.28
CA ASP A 264 6.78 -9.08 4.21
C ASP A 264 7.39 -7.67 4.33
N ARG A 265 7.22 -7.00 5.48
CA ARG A 265 7.51 -5.56 5.65
C ARG A 265 8.97 -5.16 5.36
N LEU A 266 9.95 -5.98 5.56
CA LEU A 266 11.35 -5.68 5.23
C LEU A 266 11.86 -6.44 3.99
N ASP A 267 11.05 -7.27 3.36
CA ASP A 267 11.48 -8.12 2.24
C ASP A 267 11.45 -7.40 0.87
N VAL A 268 10.70 -6.32 0.74
CA VAL A 268 10.45 -5.71 -0.58
C VAL A 268 11.68 -5.13 -1.22
N ALA A 269 12.47 -4.39 -0.46
CA ALA A 269 13.69 -3.82 -1.01
C ALA A 269 14.73 -4.90 -1.35
N ALA A 270 14.63 -6.09 -0.75
CA ALA A 270 15.50 -7.22 -1.03
C ALA A 270 15.48 -7.67 -2.51
N THR A 271 14.32 -7.52 -3.17
CA THR A 271 14.11 -7.93 -4.57
C THR A 271 14.50 -6.86 -5.58
N LEU A 272 14.63 -5.59 -5.17
CA LEU A 272 14.75 -4.45 -6.07
C LEU A 272 16.17 -4.02 -6.41
N SER A 273 17.15 -4.52 -5.69
CA SER A 273 18.57 -4.15 -5.89
C SER A 273 18.87 -2.64 -5.83
N ILE A 274 17.96 -1.84 -5.29
CA ILE A 274 18.16 -0.40 -5.07
C ILE A 274 18.87 -0.14 -3.74
N PRO A 275 19.58 0.99 -3.56
CA PRO A 275 20.10 1.42 -2.27
C PRO A 275 19.02 1.44 -1.19
N TYR A 276 19.34 0.87 -0.04
CA TYR A 276 18.41 0.78 1.09
C TYR A 276 19.08 1.22 2.38
N ILE A 277 18.53 2.24 3.02
CA ILE A 277 19.00 2.74 4.31
C ILE A 277 17.98 2.34 5.38
N PHE A 278 18.38 1.46 6.26
CA PHE A 278 17.59 0.99 7.39
C PHE A 278 17.89 1.81 8.63
N CYS A 279 16.84 2.34 9.28
CA CYS A 279 16.90 2.96 10.60
C CYS A 279 15.82 2.33 11.49
N PRO A 280 16.04 2.18 12.82
CA PRO A 280 15.11 1.45 13.69
C PRO A 280 13.99 2.35 14.27
N GLY A 281 13.53 3.36 13.53
CA GLY A 281 12.49 4.27 14.01
C GLY A 281 11.20 3.54 14.38
N GLY A 282 10.67 3.86 15.58
CA GLY A 282 9.44 3.30 16.09
C GLY A 282 9.51 1.88 16.65
N PHE A 283 10.71 1.28 16.76
CA PHE A 283 10.88 -0.02 17.42
C PHE A 283 10.80 0.07 18.96
N ASP A 284 10.97 1.26 19.49
CA ASP A 284 10.86 1.60 20.91
C ASP A 284 9.42 1.52 21.45
N MET A 285 8.42 1.20 20.61
CA MET A 285 7.02 1.23 21.02
C MET A 285 6.16 0.16 20.34
N ILE A 286 5.06 -0.20 21.03
CA ILE A 286 3.94 -1.01 20.51
C ILE A 286 2.69 -0.15 20.52
N SER A 287 2.02 -0.04 19.38
CA SER A 287 0.73 0.65 19.25
C SER A 287 -0.41 -0.25 19.74
N CYS A 288 -1.03 0.09 20.87
CA CYS A 288 -1.98 -0.76 21.58
C CYS A 288 -3.32 -0.09 21.93
N GLY A 289 -3.57 1.10 21.39
CA GLY A 289 -4.83 1.83 21.62
C GLY A 289 -6.08 1.15 21.02
N PRO A 290 -7.26 1.61 21.40
CA PRO A 290 -7.51 2.62 22.44
C PRO A 290 -7.29 2.10 23.87
N ILE A 291 -7.24 3.00 24.84
CA ILE A 291 -6.86 2.66 26.25
C ILE A 291 -7.86 1.71 26.92
N GLU A 292 -9.11 1.74 26.49
CA GLU A 292 -10.20 0.89 26.97
C GLU A 292 -9.92 -0.62 26.77
N ARG A 293 -9.09 -0.99 25.79
CA ARG A 293 -8.65 -2.37 25.55
C ARG A 293 -7.96 -2.97 26.77
N ARG A 294 -7.23 -2.15 27.57
CA ARG A 294 -6.61 -2.57 28.82
C ARG A 294 -7.60 -3.25 29.78
N ASP A 295 -8.80 -2.68 29.89
CA ASP A 295 -9.81 -3.10 30.87
C ASP A 295 -10.78 -4.18 30.29
N GLN A 296 -10.57 -4.58 29.02
CA GLN A 296 -11.38 -5.55 28.28
C GLN A 296 -10.73 -6.94 28.13
N ASN A 297 -9.67 -7.22 28.88
CA ASN A 297 -8.87 -8.43 28.76
C ASN A 297 -8.34 -8.67 27.33
N ASP A 298 -7.98 -7.61 26.63
CA ASP A 298 -7.44 -7.68 25.28
C ASP A 298 -6.20 -8.60 25.24
N PRO A 299 -6.12 -9.52 24.27
CA PRO A 299 -5.03 -10.50 24.18
C PRO A 299 -3.63 -9.87 24.10
N LEU A 300 -3.46 -8.76 23.36
CA LEU A 300 -2.20 -8.05 23.27
C LEU A 300 -1.77 -7.46 24.61
N TRP A 301 -2.72 -6.80 25.29
CA TRP A 301 -2.47 -6.18 26.59
C TRP A 301 -2.11 -7.21 27.66
N THR A 302 -2.82 -8.34 27.66
CA THR A 302 -2.62 -9.39 28.66
C THR A 302 -1.35 -10.18 28.41
N SER A 303 -1.11 -10.67 27.20
CA SER A 303 0.04 -11.53 26.86
C SER A 303 1.37 -10.82 27.00
N ARG A 304 1.41 -9.51 26.72
CA ARG A 304 2.63 -8.69 26.82
C ARG A 304 2.71 -7.84 28.09
N ARG A 305 1.72 -7.97 29.00
CA ARG A 305 1.70 -7.24 30.28
C ARG A 305 1.86 -5.73 30.07
N LEU A 306 1.16 -5.15 29.06
CA LEU A 306 1.36 -3.76 28.65
C LEU A 306 0.93 -2.76 29.74
N ALA A 307 -0.02 -3.14 30.60
CA ALA A 307 -0.46 -2.30 31.71
C ALA A 307 0.65 -2.01 32.77
N GLU A 308 1.70 -2.84 32.82
CA GLU A 308 2.81 -2.71 33.77
C GLU A 308 3.98 -1.88 33.20
N ARG A 309 3.90 -1.47 31.92
CA ARG A 309 4.96 -0.77 31.20
C ARG A 309 4.78 0.74 31.21
N LYS A 310 5.81 1.47 30.77
CA LYS A 310 5.68 2.89 30.44
C LYS A 310 4.69 3.02 29.26
N LEU A 311 3.72 3.91 29.43
CA LEU A 311 2.68 4.18 28.44
C LEU A 311 2.70 5.65 28.04
N TYR A 312 2.52 5.91 26.76
CA TYR A 312 2.16 7.23 26.26
C TYR A 312 0.72 7.18 25.72
N VAL A 313 -0.16 7.97 26.32
CA VAL A 313 -1.60 7.99 26.01
C VAL A 313 -1.98 9.31 25.39
N GLN A 314 -2.39 9.27 24.14
CA GLN A 314 -2.93 10.40 23.37
C GLN A 314 -4.16 9.90 22.58
N PRO A 315 -5.36 9.93 23.18
CA PRO A 315 -6.52 9.28 22.59
C PRO A 315 -6.76 9.67 21.12
N PRO A 316 -7.14 8.71 20.26
CA PRO A 316 -7.35 7.27 20.56
C PRO A 316 -6.05 6.43 20.61
N ARG A 317 -4.88 7.07 20.47
CA ARG A 317 -3.57 6.40 20.40
C ARG A 317 -3.04 6.06 21.79
N VAL A 318 -2.49 4.86 21.91
CA VAL A 318 -1.70 4.43 23.07
C VAL A 318 -0.46 3.73 22.57
N GLN A 319 0.71 4.13 23.08
CA GLN A 319 1.99 3.50 22.81
C GLN A 319 2.53 2.92 24.11
N ALA A 320 2.87 1.64 24.10
CA ALA A 320 3.54 0.98 25.21
C ALA A 320 5.02 0.79 24.86
N ARG A 321 5.92 0.96 25.85
CA ARG A 321 7.35 0.73 25.66
C ARG A 321 7.62 -0.74 25.33
N THR A 322 8.47 -1.03 24.32
CA THR A 322 9.03 -2.35 24.05
C THR A 322 10.03 -2.74 25.16
N SER A 323 10.06 -4.02 25.54
CA SER A 323 11.05 -4.52 26.51
C SER A 323 12.40 -4.80 25.86
N ALA A 324 13.44 -5.03 26.66
CA ALA A 324 14.77 -5.41 26.17
C ALA A 324 14.73 -6.72 25.36
N GLU A 325 13.96 -7.72 25.81
CA GLU A 325 13.78 -9.01 25.09
C GLU A 325 13.07 -8.81 23.77
N GLU A 326 12.09 -7.90 23.71
CA GLU A 326 11.40 -7.56 22.46
C GLU A 326 12.31 -6.79 21.51
N MET A 327 13.16 -5.90 22.01
CA MET A 327 14.16 -5.19 21.20
C MET A 327 15.17 -6.15 20.60
N GLU A 328 15.64 -7.14 21.37
CA GLU A 328 16.50 -8.22 20.86
C GLU A 328 15.78 -9.05 19.78
N GLN A 329 14.55 -9.46 20.04
CA GLN A 329 13.73 -10.22 19.07
C GLN A 329 13.58 -9.43 17.76
N ILE A 330 13.26 -8.14 17.82
CA ILE A 330 13.12 -7.27 16.65
C ILE A 330 14.44 -7.15 15.89
N ALA A 331 15.56 -6.97 16.61
CA ALA A 331 16.89 -6.84 16.02
C ALA A 331 17.32 -8.09 15.25
N LEU A 332 17.14 -9.27 15.85
CA LEU A 332 17.45 -10.55 15.22
C LEU A 332 16.58 -10.82 13.99
N ALA A 333 15.28 -10.54 14.09
CA ALA A 333 14.35 -10.67 12.98
C ALA A 333 14.65 -9.67 11.84
N ALA A 334 15.06 -8.44 12.17
CA ALA A 334 15.47 -7.46 11.18
C ALA A 334 16.75 -7.89 10.45
N ALA A 335 17.75 -8.43 11.19
CA ALA A 335 18.97 -8.97 10.60
C ALA A 335 18.66 -10.10 9.60
N ASP A 336 17.77 -11.04 9.96
CA ASP A 336 17.34 -12.12 9.05
C ASP A 336 16.76 -11.55 7.74
N ARG A 337 15.93 -10.51 7.80
CA ARG A 337 15.33 -9.86 6.61
C ARG A 337 16.38 -9.11 5.78
N LEU A 338 17.24 -8.33 6.43
CA LEU A 338 18.29 -7.57 5.74
C LEU A 338 19.31 -8.50 5.05
N ASN A 339 19.60 -9.64 5.64
CA ASN A 339 20.48 -10.65 5.05
C ASN A 339 19.95 -11.30 3.77
N ARG A 340 18.67 -11.15 3.45
CA ARG A 340 18.05 -11.65 2.22
C ARG A 340 18.30 -10.77 1.01
N TYR A 341 18.83 -9.55 1.22
CA TYR A 341 19.16 -8.65 0.12
C TYR A 341 20.23 -9.27 -0.79
N GLN A 342 19.99 -9.23 -2.10
CA GLN A 342 20.93 -9.80 -3.07
C GLN A 342 22.24 -9.01 -3.13
N HIS A 343 22.15 -7.66 -3.03
CA HIS A 343 23.30 -6.74 -3.05
C HIS A 343 23.47 -6.09 -1.69
N LYS A 344 24.04 -6.82 -0.74
CA LYS A 344 24.17 -6.40 0.66
C LYS A 344 24.98 -5.12 0.85
N ALA A 345 26.01 -4.90 0.02
CA ALA A 345 26.81 -3.68 0.05
C ALA A 345 25.97 -2.39 -0.19
N ARG A 346 24.82 -2.50 -0.85
CA ARG A 346 23.88 -1.38 -1.06
C ARG A 346 22.96 -1.13 0.14
N VAL A 347 23.00 -1.97 1.15
CA VAL A 347 22.25 -1.82 2.40
C VAL A 347 23.14 -1.17 3.46
N LYS A 348 22.63 -0.14 4.13
CA LYS A 348 23.30 0.49 5.27
C LYS A 348 22.32 0.54 6.44
N ALA A 349 22.76 0.14 7.62
CA ALA A 349 21.99 0.26 8.86
C ALA A 349 22.52 1.45 9.68
N VAL A 350 21.70 2.47 9.88
CA VAL A 350 22.05 3.66 10.64
C VAL A 350 21.27 3.67 11.95
N ILE A 351 21.95 3.54 13.07
CA ILE A 351 21.36 3.29 14.39
C ILE A 351 21.56 4.50 15.29
N PRO A 352 20.49 5.20 15.72
CA PRO A 352 20.59 6.27 16.73
C PRO A 352 20.79 5.65 18.11
N LEU A 353 21.74 6.17 18.90
CA LEU A 353 22.03 5.65 20.24
C LEU A 353 21.29 6.36 21.37
N ARG A 354 20.55 7.46 21.07
CA ARG A 354 19.87 8.29 22.06
C ARG A 354 18.36 8.39 21.90
N GLY A 355 17.74 7.39 21.29
CA GLY A 355 16.30 7.28 21.12
C GLY A 355 15.85 7.05 19.68
N PHE A 356 14.90 6.12 19.52
CA PHE A 356 14.36 5.67 18.24
C PHE A 356 13.09 6.41 17.83
N SER A 357 12.62 7.30 18.68
CA SER A 357 11.51 8.23 18.44
C SER A 357 11.59 9.43 19.38
N SER A 358 10.74 10.44 19.19
CA SER A 358 10.60 11.56 20.14
C SER A 358 10.07 11.14 21.50
N LEU A 359 9.53 9.93 21.65
CA LEU A 359 9.02 9.40 22.91
C LEU A 359 10.09 8.72 23.74
N SER A 360 11.17 8.20 23.15
CA SER A 360 12.23 7.46 23.82
C SER A 360 13.51 8.27 24.09
N VAL A 361 13.56 9.53 23.70
CA VAL A 361 14.66 10.44 24.05
C VAL A 361 14.72 10.73 25.55
N GLU A 362 15.85 11.22 26.05
CA GLU A 362 15.98 11.64 27.46
C GLU A 362 14.86 12.59 27.88
N GLY A 363 14.20 12.26 29.00
CA GLY A 363 13.01 13.00 29.49
C GLY A 363 11.70 12.63 28.76
N GLY A 364 11.73 11.82 27.73
CA GLY A 364 10.54 11.34 27.04
C GLY A 364 9.75 10.28 27.84
N PRO A 365 8.45 10.12 27.56
CA PRO A 365 7.56 9.23 28.33
C PRO A 365 7.92 7.74 28.19
N LEU A 366 8.59 7.35 27.12
CA LEU A 366 9.04 5.97 26.85
C LEU A 366 10.56 5.82 26.96
N HIS A 367 11.27 6.80 27.53
CA HIS A 367 12.73 6.75 27.66
C HIS A 367 13.17 5.51 28.44
N ASP A 368 13.99 4.67 27.81
CA ASP A 368 14.55 3.44 28.38
C ASP A 368 15.83 3.05 27.62
N PRO A 369 16.96 3.67 27.98
CA PRO A 369 18.22 3.48 27.28
C PRO A 369 18.77 2.06 27.42
N ASP A 370 18.43 1.33 28.49
CA ASP A 370 18.86 -0.06 28.68
C ASP A 370 18.20 -0.97 27.64
N SER A 371 16.89 -0.79 27.39
CA SER A 371 16.18 -1.52 26.34
C SER A 371 16.65 -1.10 24.94
N ASP A 372 16.89 0.19 24.68
CA ASP A 372 17.41 0.67 23.39
C ASP A 372 18.82 0.14 23.11
N GLY A 373 19.65 0.04 24.15
CA GLY A 373 21.05 -0.40 24.06
C GLY A 373 21.22 -1.86 23.64
N VAL A 374 20.19 -2.69 23.76
CA VAL A 374 20.22 -4.09 23.33
C VAL A 374 20.17 -4.22 21.79
N PHE A 375 19.55 -3.27 21.10
CA PHE A 375 19.24 -3.40 19.68
C PHE A 375 20.49 -3.55 18.78
N SER A 376 21.44 -2.63 18.88
CA SER A 376 22.60 -2.63 17.96
C SER A 376 23.52 -3.84 18.12
N PRO A 377 23.88 -4.27 19.33
CA PRO A 377 24.64 -5.51 19.52
C PRO A 377 23.93 -6.75 18.99
N ALA A 378 22.62 -6.86 19.23
CA ALA A 378 21.81 -7.98 18.75
C ALA A 378 21.73 -8.00 17.22
N LEU A 379 21.49 -6.86 16.57
CA LEU A 379 21.48 -6.73 15.11
C LEU A 379 22.84 -7.19 14.52
N ARG A 380 23.95 -6.64 15.02
CA ARG A 380 25.30 -6.97 14.56
C ARG A 380 25.66 -8.44 14.72
N SER A 381 25.12 -9.12 15.73
CA SER A 381 25.44 -10.54 16.00
C SER A 381 25.00 -11.49 14.88
N GLN A 382 24.02 -11.11 14.09
CA GLN A 382 23.42 -11.94 13.03
C GLN A 382 23.47 -11.28 11.65
N LEU A 383 23.83 -9.99 11.57
CA LEU A 383 23.86 -9.26 10.30
C LEU A 383 25.06 -9.68 9.47
N ASP A 384 24.86 -9.84 8.17
CA ASP A 384 25.93 -10.12 7.21
C ASP A 384 26.98 -8.99 7.24
N PRO A 385 28.29 -9.32 7.30
CA PRO A 385 29.35 -8.32 7.41
C PRO A 385 29.48 -7.37 6.22
N GLU A 386 28.90 -7.69 5.07
CA GLU A 386 28.82 -6.76 3.92
C GLU A 386 27.84 -5.59 4.17
N ILE A 387 26.91 -5.73 5.12
CA ILE A 387 25.98 -4.67 5.49
C ILE A 387 26.66 -3.76 6.52
N GLU A 388 26.97 -2.54 6.11
CA GLU A 388 27.59 -1.55 6.99
C GLU A 388 26.62 -1.10 8.09
N VAL A 389 27.05 -1.16 9.36
CA VAL A 389 26.29 -0.65 10.50
C VAL A 389 26.98 0.61 11.04
N ILE A 390 26.26 1.71 11.06
CA ILE A 390 26.71 3.05 11.45
C ILE A 390 25.95 3.46 12.72
N GLU A 391 26.62 3.50 13.85
CA GLU A 391 26.07 3.99 15.11
C GLU A 391 26.28 5.49 15.22
N VAL A 392 25.21 6.21 15.59
CA VAL A 392 25.23 7.67 15.71
C VAL A 392 24.87 8.07 17.13
N ASP A 393 25.78 8.77 17.81
CA ASP A 393 25.56 9.29 19.18
C ASP A 393 24.57 10.47 19.20
N SER A 394 23.36 10.22 18.72
CA SER A 394 22.24 11.17 18.70
C SER A 394 20.90 10.43 18.68
N ASP A 395 19.81 11.14 18.83
CA ASP A 395 18.46 10.63 18.57
C ASP A 395 18.11 10.70 17.08
N ILE A 396 17.09 9.92 16.70
CA ILE A 396 16.62 9.79 15.29
C ILE A 396 16.11 11.12 14.69
N ASN A 397 15.68 12.06 15.53
CA ASN A 397 15.12 13.35 15.13
C ASN A 397 16.16 14.48 15.05
N SER A 398 17.45 14.16 15.21
CA SER A 398 18.49 15.17 15.17
C SER A 398 18.97 15.48 13.75
N PRO A 399 19.41 16.74 13.47
CA PRO A 399 20.03 17.08 12.19
C PRO A 399 21.31 16.27 11.92
N VAL A 400 22.05 15.90 12.98
CA VAL A 400 23.27 15.10 12.88
C VAL A 400 22.93 13.68 12.34
N PHE A 401 21.90 13.04 12.90
CA PHE A 401 21.43 11.75 12.42
C PHE A 401 21.05 11.82 10.94
N ALA A 402 20.25 12.82 10.57
CA ALA A 402 19.78 13.02 9.20
C ALA A 402 20.95 13.24 8.20
N SER A 403 22.00 13.94 8.60
CA SER A 403 23.21 14.11 7.77
C SER A 403 23.92 12.77 7.54
N ILE A 404 24.06 11.94 8.58
CA ILE A 404 24.68 10.63 8.46
C ILE A 404 23.83 9.68 7.58
N VAL A 405 22.51 9.75 7.67
CA VAL A 405 21.60 9.00 6.77
C VAL A 405 21.80 9.40 5.31
N ALA A 406 21.91 10.71 5.01
CA ALA A 406 22.19 11.20 3.66
C ALA A 406 23.58 10.75 3.15
N ASP A 407 24.61 10.76 4.01
CA ASP A 407 25.94 10.27 3.66
C ASP A 407 25.94 8.74 3.42
N ALA A 408 25.16 7.99 4.22
CA ALA A 408 25.01 6.55 4.03
C ALA A 408 24.33 6.24 2.69
N LEU A 409 23.30 7.02 2.30
CA LEU A 409 22.66 6.91 1.00
C LEU A 409 23.66 7.17 -0.15
N ALA A 410 24.45 8.23 -0.06
CA ALA A 410 25.48 8.52 -1.05
C ALA A 410 26.52 7.40 -1.19
N ARG A 411 26.91 6.74 -0.06
CA ARG A 411 27.76 5.56 -0.11
C ARG A 411 27.07 4.37 -0.78
N ALA A 412 25.80 4.11 -0.47
CA ALA A 412 25.05 3.03 -1.05
C ALA A 412 24.84 3.20 -2.58
N PHE A 413 24.72 4.43 -3.08
CA PHE A 413 24.68 4.68 -4.52
C PHE A 413 26.00 4.35 -5.22
N ARG A 414 27.17 4.61 -4.60
CA ARG A 414 28.46 4.23 -5.18
C ARG A 414 28.59 2.72 -5.41
N GLU A 415 27.94 1.90 -4.59
CA GLU A 415 27.89 0.44 -4.76
C GLU A 415 27.00 -0.01 -5.94
N VAL A 416 26.21 0.91 -6.53
CA VAL A 416 25.44 0.64 -7.76
C VAL A 416 26.29 0.87 -9.00
N GLU A 417 27.23 1.81 -8.92
CA GLU A 417 28.12 2.21 -10.02
C GLU A 417 29.38 1.33 -10.14
N ALA A 418 29.72 0.59 -9.08
CA ALA A 418 30.82 -0.34 -9.00
C ALA A 418 30.46 -1.72 -9.55
#